data_b4a0a0b99f4b0e87cb85df0b415af533
#
_entry.id   b4a0a0b99f4b0e87cb85df0b415af533
#
_cell.length_a   1.000
_cell.length_b   1.000
_cell.length_c   1.000
_cell.angle_alpha   90.00
_cell.angle_beta   90.00
_cell.angle_gamma   90.00
#
_symmetry.space_group_name_H-M   'P 1'
#
loop_
_entity.id
_entity.type
_entity.pdbx_description
1 polymer ?
#
loop_
_entity_poly.entity_id
_entity_poly.type
_entity_poly.pdbx_seq_one_letter_code
_entity_poly.pdbx_strand_id
1 'polypeptide(L)'
;MTHIIIDGDACPVVDSIIDLTTETGIFVTIIRSFSHFSNQLYPPHVSTLYVDDGPDAVDYKIVQLSTKDDIVITQDYGLASLLVDKVLIVMHHNGKIYNSKNIQQLLDKRYMNAQIRKQG
;
A
#
# COMPACT_ATOMS: atom_id res chain seq x y z
N MET A 1 -5.43 14.18 -11.03
CA MET A 1 -4.06 14.46 -10.58
C MET A 1 -3.54 13.25 -9.81
N THR A 2 -2.32 12.82 -10.09
CA THR A 2 -1.74 11.62 -9.47
C THR A 2 -1.48 11.86 -7.98
N HIS A 3 -1.84 10.89 -7.17
CA HIS A 3 -1.70 10.90 -5.72
C HIS A 3 -1.13 9.54 -5.31
N ILE A 4 -0.20 9.53 -4.36
CA ILE A 4 0.40 8.29 -3.87
C ILE A 4 -0.20 7.97 -2.51
N ILE A 5 -0.70 6.74 -2.36
CA ILE A 5 -1.23 6.22 -1.10
C ILE A 5 -0.29 5.11 -0.63
N ILE A 6 0.18 5.21 0.60
CA ILE A 6 1.12 4.26 1.19
C ILE A 6 0.42 3.46 2.30
N ASP A 7 0.51 2.13 2.21
CA ASP A 7 0.17 1.20 3.30
C ASP A 7 1.27 1.33 4.36
N GLY A 8 1.05 2.21 5.33
CA GLY A 8 2.10 2.73 6.20
C GLY A 8 2.55 1.81 7.33
N ASP A 9 1.75 0.79 7.67
CA ASP A 9 2.11 -0.13 8.77
C ASP A 9 3.27 -1.06 8.38
N ALA A 10 3.54 -1.20 7.08
CA ALA A 10 4.51 -2.16 6.59
C ALA A 10 5.41 -1.63 5.47
N CYS A 11 5.57 -0.31 5.34
CA CYS A 11 6.39 0.26 4.27
C CYS A 11 7.73 0.77 4.82
N PRO A 12 8.85 0.13 4.46
CA PRO A 12 10.17 0.55 4.95
C PRO A 12 10.79 1.70 4.17
N VAL A 13 10.14 2.17 3.08
CA VAL A 13 10.73 3.17 2.17
C VAL A 13 9.94 4.48 2.14
N VAL A 14 9.19 4.79 3.21
CA VAL A 14 8.39 6.01 3.30
C VAL A 14 9.25 7.26 3.04
N ASP A 15 10.42 7.34 3.67
CA ASP A 15 11.29 8.51 3.53
C ASP A 15 11.79 8.68 2.08
N SER A 16 12.10 7.59 1.40
CA SER A 16 12.51 7.64 -0.01
C SER A 16 11.39 8.15 -0.91
N ILE A 17 10.15 7.71 -0.66
CA ILE A 17 8.99 8.18 -1.42
C ILE A 17 8.78 9.67 -1.20
N ILE A 18 8.92 10.14 0.04
CA ILE A 18 8.78 11.55 0.37
C ILE A 18 9.83 12.38 -0.37
N ASP A 19 11.10 11.93 -0.34
CA ASP A 19 12.18 12.62 -1.03
C ASP A 19 11.96 12.70 -2.54
N LEU A 20 11.53 11.60 -3.15
CA LEU A 20 11.29 11.55 -4.59
C LEU A 20 10.11 12.41 -5.04
N THR A 21 9.14 12.66 -4.16
CA THR A 21 7.94 13.45 -4.50
C THR A 21 8.06 14.92 -4.13
N THR A 22 9.09 15.29 -3.38
CA THR A 22 9.32 16.69 -2.98
C THR A 22 9.48 17.56 -4.23
N GLU A 23 8.77 18.69 -4.26
CA GLU A 23 8.78 19.66 -5.38
C GLU A 23 8.22 19.12 -6.70
N THR A 24 7.53 17.98 -6.70
CA THR A 24 6.93 17.43 -7.92
C THR A 24 5.46 17.82 -8.12
N GLY A 25 4.81 18.34 -7.08
CA GLY A 25 3.36 18.56 -7.09
C GLY A 25 2.55 17.32 -6.79
N ILE A 26 3.18 16.17 -6.53
CA ILE A 26 2.50 14.92 -6.17
C ILE A 26 2.25 14.91 -4.68
N PHE A 27 1.00 14.70 -4.27
CA PHE A 27 0.64 14.55 -2.87
C PHE A 27 0.77 13.08 -2.44
N VAL A 28 1.13 12.88 -1.18
CA VAL A 28 1.31 11.56 -0.58
C VAL A 28 0.43 11.45 0.66
N THR A 29 -0.31 10.36 0.77
CA THR A 29 -1.07 10.02 1.97
C THR A 29 -0.54 8.72 2.55
N ILE A 30 -0.12 8.76 3.81
CA ILE A 30 0.31 7.57 4.54
C ILE A 30 -0.86 7.13 5.41
N ILE A 31 -1.30 5.89 5.28
CA ILE A 31 -2.39 5.35 6.07
C ILE A 31 -1.82 4.35 7.06
N ARG A 32 -2.02 4.59 8.35
CA ARG A 32 -1.50 3.78 9.45
C ARG A 32 -2.58 3.47 10.46
N SER A 33 -2.43 2.36 11.18
CA SER A 33 -3.23 2.10 12.38
C SER A 33 -2.70 2.92 13.56
N PHE A 34 -3.53 3.11 14.59
CA PHE A 34 -3.13 3.88 15.77
C PHE A 34 -1.95 3.27 16.52
N SER A 35 -1.79 1.94 16.48
CA SER A 35 -0.65 1.27 17.11
C SER A 35 0.69 1.63 16.47
N HIS A 36 0.67 2.20 15.26
CA HIS A 36 1.87 2.67 14.55
C HIS A 36 1.96 4.20 14.53
N PHE A 37 1.37 4.85 15.52
CA PHE A 37 1.42 6.31 15.63
C PHE A 37 2.87 6.80 15.70
N SER A 38 3.15 7.89 15.00
CA SER A 38 4.48 8.52 14.98
C SER A 38 4.33 10.02 15.18
N ASN A 39 5.25 10.60 15.95
CA ASN A 39 5.36 12.05 16.12
C ASN A 39 6.16 12.71 15.00
N GLN A 40 6.61 11.94 14.01
CA GLN A 40 7.42 12.46 12.92
C GLN A 40 6.66 13.53 12.14
N LEU A 41 7.33 14.65 11.90
CA LEU A 41 6.80 15.73 11.06
C LEU A 41 7.19 15.47 9.61
N TYR A 42 6.20 15.63 8.73
CA TYR A 42 6.39 15.43 7.29
C TYR A 42 6.26 16.75 6.54
N PRO A 43 6.82 16.87 5.34
CA PRO A 43 6.63 18.06 4.49
C PRO A 43 5.16 18.33 4.17
N PRO A 44 4.82 19.53 3.71
CA PRO A 44 3.41 19.91 3.46
C PRO A 44 2.67 19.05 2.44
N HIS A 45 3.38 18.38 1.51
CA HIS A 45 2.75 17.54 0.49
C HIS A 45 2.39 16.14 1.02
N VAL A 46 2.73 15.83 2.27
CA VAL A 46 2.50 14.52 2.88
C VAL A 46 1.47 14.64 3.99
N SER A 47 0.45 13.80 3.95
CA SER A 47 -0.58 13.69 4.99
C SER A 47 -0.53 12.30 5.60
N THR A 48 -0.80 12.19 6.89
CA THR A 48 -0.94 10.90 7.57
C THR A 48 -2.37 10.74 8.06
N LEU A 49 -2.96 9.60 7.74
CA LEU A 49 -4.32 9.26 8.18
C LEU A 49 -4.23 8.03 9.07
N TYR A 50 -4.79 8.14 10.27
CA TYR A 50 -4.79 7.03 11.23
C TYR A 50 -6.15 6.36 11.24
N VAL A 51 -6.15 5.03 11.32
CA VAL A 51 -7.35 4.20 11.42
C VAL A 51 -7.26 3.29 12.64
N ASP A 52 -8.37 2.67 13.03
CA ASP A 52 -8.42 1.76 14.16
C ASP A 52 -7.47 0.57 13.97
N ASP A 53 -7.06 -0.05 15.09
CA ASP A 53 -6.11 -1.16 15.09
C ASP A 53 -6.72 -2.50 14.69
N GLY A 54 -7.93 -2.54 14.19
CA GLY A 54 -8.55 -3.79 13.76
C GLY A 54 -7.84 -4.44 12.57
N PRO A 55 -8.02 -5.74 12.37
CA PRO A 55 -7.48 -6.42 11.20
C PRO A 55 -8.08 -5.80 9.94
N ASP A 56 -7.25 -5.60 8.93
CA ASP A 56 -7.62 -5.05 7.62
C ASP A 56 -8.17 -3.62 7.64
N ALA A 57 -8.11 -2.89 8.77
CA ALA A 57 -8.62 -1.52 8.84
C ALA A 57 -7.90 -0.58 7.87
N VAL A 58 -6.58 -0.70 7.76
CA VAL A 58 -5.78 0.07 6.80
C VAL A 58 -6.18 -0.29 5.37
N ASP A 59 -6.35 -1.58 5.08
CA ASP A 59 -6.73 -2.08 3.75
C ASP A 59 -8.08 -1.51 3.32
N TYR A 60 -9.09 -1.55 4.18
CA TYR A 60 -10.42 -0.99 3.89
C TYR A 60 -10.33 0.50 3.57
N LYS A 61 -9.52 1.24 4.33
CA LYS A 61 -9.38 2.67 4.11
C LYS A 61 -8.73 2.97 2.77
N ILE A 62 -7.70 2.21 2.42
CA ILE A 62 -7.02 2.36 1.13
C ILE A 62 -7.98 2.08 -0.02
N VAL A 63 -8.75 1.00 0.05
CA VAL A 63 -9.74 0.67 -0.99
C VAL A 63 -10.79 1.78 -1.09
N GLN A 64 -11.26 2.31 0.03
CA GLN A 64 -12.27 3.36 0.06
C GLN A 64 -11.78 4.65 -0.59
N LEU A 65 -10.56 5.06 -0.30
CA LEU A 65 -10.03 6.36 -0.73
C LEU A 65 -9.43 6.37 -2.13
N SER A 66 -8.94 5.22 -2.61
CA SER A 66 -8.18 5.17 -3.86
C SER A 66 -9.07 5.35 -5.08
N THR A 67 -8.52 6.02 -6.10
CA THR A 67 -9.18 6.30 -7.37
C THR A 67 -8.32 5.83 -8.54
N LYS A 68 -8.87 5.91 -9.74
CA LYS A 68 -8.20 5.49 -10.97
C LYS A 68 -6.90 6.26 -11.29
N ASP A 69 -6.70 7.40 -10.66
CA ASP A 69 -5.51 8.24 -10.90
C ASP A 69 -4.43 8.03 -9.84
N ASP A 70 -4.65 7.14 -8.89
CA ASP A 70 -3.76 6.95 -7.75
C ASP A 70 -2.73 5.86 -7.97
N ILE A 71 -1.59 6.01 -7.29
CA ILE A 71 -0.56 4.99 -7.15
C ILE A 71 -0.63 4.51 -5.70
N VAL A 72 -0.77 3.19 -5.49
CA VAL A 72 -0.83 2.59 -4.16
C VAL A 72 0.41 1.73 -3.95
N ILE A 73 1.07 1.92 -2.80
CA ILE A 73 2.27 1.17 -2.44
C ILE A 73 1.95 0.25 -1.27
N THR A 74 2.02 -1.05 -1.50
CA THR A 74 1.74 -2.08 -0.50
C THR A 74 2.53 -3.35 -0.78
N GLN A 75 2.86 -4.09 0.28
CA GLN A 75 3.41 -5.44 0.17
C GLN A 75 2.34 -6.53 0.30
N ASP A 76 1.10 -6.15 0.62
CA ASP A 76 0.00 -7.09 0.82
C ASP A 76 -0.62 -7.50 -0.52
N TYR A 77 -0.43 -8.76 -0.90
CA TYR A 77 -0.93 -9.30 -2.17
C TYR A 77 -2.46 -9.31 -2.22
N GLY A 78 -3.11 -9.55 -1.09
CA GLY A 78 -4.57 -9.53 -1.02
C GLY A 78 -5.12 -8.14 -1.31
N LEU A 79 -4.55 -7.12 -0.68
CA LEU A 79 -4.92 -5.72 -0.96
C LEU A 79 -4.62 -5.37 -2.41
N ALA A 80 -3.43 -5.72 -2.91
CA ALA A 80 -3.05 -5.43 -4.28
C ALA A 80 -4.05 -6.04 -5.27
N SER A 81 -4.53 -7.25 -5.01
CA SER A 81 -5.51 -7.92 -5.90
C SER A 81 -6.83 -7.16 -6.01
N LEU A 82 -7.21 -6.42 -4.96
CA LEU A 82 -8.42 -5.60 -4.97
C LEU A 82 -8.23 -4.30 -5.74
N LEU A 83 -7.00 -3.88 -5.96
CA LEU A 83 -6.68 -2.56 -6.48
C LEU A 83 -6.16 -2.55 -7.92
N VAL A 84 -5.64 -3.66 -8.44
CA VAL A 84 -4.98 -3.69 -9.75
C VAL A 84 -5.87 -3.22 -10.90
N ASP A 85 -7.20 -3.39 -10.79
CA ASP A 85 -8.14 -2.92 -11.81
C ASP A 85 -8.85 -1.61 -11.40
N LYS A 86 -8.52 -1.05 -10.23
CA LYS A 86 -9.19 0.13 -9.70
C LYS A 86 -8.33 1.38 -9.81
N VAL A 87 -7.02 1.25 -9.58
CA VAL A 87 -6.11 2.39 -9.50
C VAL A 87 -5.16 2.40 -10.69
N LEU A 88 -4.41 3.48 -10.83
CA LEU A 88 -3.45 3.63 -11.93
C LEU A 88 -2.32 2.60 -11.84
N ILE A 89 -1.68 2.51 -10.68
CA ILE A 89 -0.56 1.60 -10.43
C ILE A 89 -0.65 1.08 -9.00
N VAL A 90 -0.43 -0.23 -8.83
CA VAL A 90 -0.17 -0.83 -7.51
C VAL A 90 1.26 -1.33 -7.53
N MET A 91 2.04 -0.95 -6.51
CA MET A 91 3.48 -1.23 -6.49
C MET A 91 3.89 -1.77 -5.12
N HIS A 92 4.79 -2.76 -5.14
CA HIS A 92 5.51 -3.19 -3.95
C HIS A 92 6.57 -2.14 -3.58
N HIS A 93 6.95 -2.06 -2.30
CA HIS A 93 7.96 -1.09 -1.88
C HIS A 93 9.34 -1.32 -2.51
N ASN A 94 9.59 -2.49 -3.10
CA ASN A 94 10.83 -2.77 -3.84
C ASN A 94 10.80 -2.26 -5.30
N GLY A 95 9.70 -1.61 -5.71
CA GLY A 95 9.55 -1.07 -7.06
C GLY A 95 8.84 -1.98 -8.04
N LYS A 96 8.52 -3.21 -7.66
CA LYS A 96 7.83 -4.15 -8.55
C LYS A 96 6.36 -3.73 -8.71
N ILE A 97 5.91 -3.62 -9.96
CA ILE A 97 4.53 -3.26 -10.28
C ILE A 97 3.69 -4.52 -10.35
N TYR A 98 2.55 -4.52 -9.65
CA TYR A 98 1.58 -5.60 -9.71
C TYR A 98 0.67 -5.46 -10.93
N ASN A 99 0.29 -6.58 -11.51
CA ASN A 99 -0.76 -6.65 -12.53
C ASN A 99 -1.61 -7.90 -12.26
N SER A 100 -2.70 -8.08 -13.00
CA SER A 100 -3.62 -9.19 -12.78
C SER A 100 -2.93 -10.55 -12.89
N LYS A 101 -1.98 -10.68 -13.81
CA LYS A 101 -1.28 -11.94 -14.06
C LYS A 101 -0.33 -12.28 -12.91
N ASN A 102 0.56 -11.35 -12.53
CA ASN A 102 1.54 -11.63 -11.48
C ASN A 102 0.89 -11.72 -10.10
N ILE A 103 -0.18 -10.98 -9.85
CA ILE A 103 -0.89 -11.07 -8.59
C ILE A 103 -1.53 -12.44 -8.41
N GLN A 104 -2.09 -13.01 -9.49
CA GLN A 104 -2.67 -14.35 -9.44
C GLN A 104 -1.61 -15.40 -9.13
N GLN A 105 -0.43 -15.29 -9.73
CA GLN A 105 0.68 -16.19 -9.46
C GLN A 105 1.14 -16.11 -8.00
N LEU A 106 1.19 -14.91 -7.42
CA LEU A 106 1.59 -14.71 -6.03
C LEU A 106 0.55 -15.27 -5.05
N LEU A 107 -0.73 -15.10 -5.35
CA LEU A 107 -1.82 -15.66 -4.54
C LEU A 107 -1.82 -17.19 -4.60
N ASP A 108 -1.63 -17.77 -5.76
CA ASP A 108 -1.55 -19.22 -5.96
C ASP A 108 -0.39 -19.82 -5.17
N LYS A 109 0.77 -19.19 -5.22
CA LYS A 109 1.95 -19.61 -4.47
C LYS A 109 1.70 -19.56 -2.96
N ARG A 110 1.07 -18.50 -2.48
CA ARG A 110 0.71 -18.34 -1.07
C ARG A 110 -0.23 -19.46 -0.61
N TYR A 111 -1.24 -19.77 -1.42
CA TYR A 111 -2.19 -20.85 -1.13
C TYR A 111 -1.48 -22.21 -1.10
N MET A 112 -0.65 -22.52 -2.08
CA MET A 112 0.11 -23.77 -2.15
C MET A 112 1.02 -23.95 -0.94
N ASN A 113 1.72 -22.89 -0.53
CA ASN A 113 2.57 -22.93 0.65
C ASN A 113 1.78 -23.20 1.93
N ALA A 114 0.57 -22.65 2.06
CA ALA A 114 -0.31 -22.91 3.19
C ALA A 114 -0.77 -24.36 3.23
N GLN A 115 -1.09 -24.96 2.08
CA GLN A 115 -1.48 -26.38 1.99
C GLN A 115 -0.33 -27.30 2.37
N ILE A 116 0.88 -26.99 1.93
CA ILE A 116 2.07 -27.78 2.27
C ILE A 116 2.30 -27.76 3.79
N ARG A 117 2.17 -26.62 4.44
CA ARG A 117 2.31 -26.53 5.90
C ARG A 117 1.27 -27.35 6.64
N LYS A 118 0.03 -27.42 6.14
CA LYS A 118 -1.02 -28.23 6.77
C LYS A 118 -0.77 -29.72 6.65
N GLN A 119 -0.07 -30.16 5.62
CA GLN A 119 0.23 -31.56 5.38
C GLN A 119 1.48 -32.03 6.15
N GLY A 120 2.34 -31.11 6.47
CA GLY A 120 3.58 -31.40 7.19
C GLY A 120 3.43 -31.36 8.67
#